data_b72f9d78feac3e7b51e17bf61dd86b66
#
_entry.id   b72f9d78feac3e7b51e17bf61dd86b66
#
_cell.length_a   1.000
_cell.length_b   1.000
_cell.length_c   1.000
_cell.angle_alpha   90.00
_cell.angle_beta   90.00
_cell.angle_gamma   90.00
#
_symmetry.space_group_name_H-M   'P 1'
#
loop_
_entity.id
_entity.type
_entity.pdbx_description
1 polymer ?
#
loop_
_entity_poly.entity_id
_entity_poly.type
_entity_poly.pdbx_seq_one_letter_code
_entity_poly.pdbx_strand_id
1 'polypeptide(L)'
;MEDEILIKYLRKNDRKAYSILFDKYFERLFTFAVRVVFREDVANDIVQEIFISLYEKSEILNYDLSLKSYLFNSVRNRCFNYLRDRKVEDRRMNLYAEACLWSDNVDWIEEEEVLRKIQEVMLELPEKCREVCRRRFFEGKKFEEIAEELDISESTARVQTDRGMEMLRQRLAEYDLAVILFFTPFL
;
A
#
# COMPACT_ATOMS: atom_id res chain seq x y z
N MET A 1 -8.25 14.33 17.20
CA MET A 1 -7.32 14.50 18.35
C MET A 1 -5.93 14.44 17.75
N GLU A 2 -5.11 15.44 18.03
CA GLU A 2 -3.73 15.50 17.52
C GLU A 2 -2.90 14.34 18.08
N ASP A 3 -1.95 13.81 17.30
CA ASP A 3 -1.18 12.62 17.67
C ASP A 3 -0.42 12.79 19.00
N GLU A 4 0.09 13.98 19.30
CA GLU A 4 0.77 14.27 20.57
C GLU A 4 -0.15 14.08 21.81
N ILE A 5 -1.40 14.54 21.69
CA ILE A 5 -2.38 14.37 22.77
C ILE A 5 -2.72 12.91 22.95
N LEU A 6 -2.86 12.17 21.82
CA LEU A 6 -3.16 10.75 21.84
C LEU A 6 -2.01 9.96 22.48
N ILE A 7 -0.75 10.25 22.11
CA ILE A 7 0.45 9.62 22.71
C ILE A 7 0.47 9.83 24.22
N LYS A 8 0.17 11.04 24.69
CA LYS A 8 0.14 11.36 26.13
C LYS A 8 -0.82 10.47 26.92
N TYR A 9 -2.00 10.16 26.36
CA TYR A 9 -2.97 9.28 27.00
C TYR A 9 -2.61 7.79 26.82
N LEU A 10 -2.07 7.40 25.69
CA LEU A 10 -1.59 6.03 25.47
C LEU A 10 -0.50 5.65 26.48
N ARG A 11 0.45 6.54 26.74
CA ARG A 11 1.51 6.32 27.76
C ARG A 11 0.98 6.16 29.19
N LYS A 12 -0.24 6.61 29.45
CA LYS A 12 -0.93 6.44 30.74
C LYS A 12 -1.83 5.21 30.76
N ASN A 13 -1.76 4.36 29.74
CA ASN A 13 -2.62 3.18 29.56
C ASN A 13 -4.12 3.53 29.59
N ASP A 14 -4.50 4.70 29.04
CA ASP A 14 -5.89 5.10 28.94
C ASP A 14 -6.63 4.27 27.88
N ARG A 15 -7.60 3.46 28.32
CA ARG A 15 -8.39 2.59 27.44
C ARG A 15 -9.16 3.33 26.36
N LYS A 16 -9.61 4.56 26.62
CA LYS A 16 -10.32 5.35 25.61
C LYS A 16 -9.38 5.81 24.51
N ALA A 17 -8.15 6.17 24.86
CA ALA A 17 -7.12 6.52 23.88
C ALA A 17 -6.81 5.35 22.94
N TYR A 18 -6.77 4.12 23.47
CA TYR A 18 -6.61 2.92 22.64
C TYR A 18 -7.80 2.66 21.72
N SER A 19 -9.03 2.84 22.21
CA SER A 19 -10.21 2.71 21.34
C SER A 19 -10.17 3.71 20.19
N ILE A 20 -9.85 4.98 20.48
CA ILE A 20 -9.74 6.02 19.45
C ILE A 20 -8.63 5.69 18.44
N LEU A 21 -7.49 5.22 18.92
CA LEU A 21 -6.39 4.81 18.04
C LEU A 21 -6.80 3.64 17.15
N PHE A 22 -7.45 2.64 17.73
CA PHE A 22 -7.93 1.47 17.01
C PHE A 22 -8.94 1.86 15.93
N ASP A 23 -9.98 2.62 16.29
CA ASP A 23 -11.01 3.07 15.35
C ASP A 23 -10.44 3.93 14.22
N LYS A 24 -9.38 4.72 14.51
CA LYS A 24 -8.75 5.59 13.52
C LYS A 24 -7.86 4.84 12.52
N TYR A 25 -7.18 3.77 12.95
CA TYR A 25 -6.10 3.17 12.16
C TYR A 25 -6.33 1.71 11.76
N PHE A 26 -7.14 0.93 12.47
CA PHE A 26 -7.24 -0.51 12.27
C PHE A 26 -7.61 -0.89 10.84
N GLU A 27 -8.69 -0.35 10.30
CA GLU A 27 -9.17 -0.70 8.96
C GLU A 27 -8.15 -0.34 7.87
N ARG A 28 -7.50 0.81 8.00
CA ARG A 28 -6.47 1.27 7.05
C ARG A 28 -5.23 0.37 7.09
N LEU A 29 -4.78 0.00 8.30
CA LEU A 29 -3.65 -0.91 8.49
C LEU A 29 -3.96 -2.33 8.01
N PHE A 30 -5.18 -2.79 8.26
CA PHE A 30 -5.66 -4.09 7.81
C PHE A 30 -5.71 -4.16 6.27
N THR A 31 -6.34 -3.17 5.63
CA THR A 31 -6.37 -3.08 4.16
C THR A 31 -4.96 -3.07 3.58
N PHE A 32 -4.06 -2.30 4.17
CA PHE A 32 -2.65 -2.30 3.78
C PHE A 32 -2.01 -3.68 3.92
N ALA A 33 -2.15 -4.32 5.08
CA ALA A 33 -1.57 -5.65 5.32
C ALA A 33 -2.12 -6.71 4.35
N VAL A 34 -3.45 -6.71 4.08
CA VAL A 34 -4.07 -7.63 3.11
C VAL A 34 -3.43 -7.49 1.73
N ARG A 35 -3.22 -6.25 1.28
CA ARG A 35 -2.56 -5.97 -0.02
C ARG A 35 -1.12 -6.48 -0.07
N VAL A 36 -0.43 -6.56 1.09
CA VAL A 36 0.95 -7.04 1.16
C VAL A 36 1.05 -8.56 1.26
N VAL A 37 0.27 -9.17 2.16
CA VAL A 37 0.38 -10.61 2.43
C VAL A 37 -0.61 -11.46 1.63
N PHE A 38 -1.59 -10.84 0.95
CA PHE A 38 -2.66 -11.48 0.16
C PHE A 38 -3.48 -12.52 0.94
N ARG A 39 -3.54 -12.37 2.27
CA ARG A 39 -4.28 -13.25 3.18
C ARG A 39 -4.88 -12.43 4.32
N GLU A 40 -6.21 -12.41 4.39
CA GLU A 40 -6.94 -11.63 5.39
C GLU A 40 -6.70 -12.11 6.82
N ASP A 41 -6.62 -13.43 7.04
CA ASP A 41 -6.34 -14.03 8.35
C ASP A 41 -4.98 -13.58 8.88
N VAL A 42 -3.94 -13.65 8.05
CA VAL A 42 -2.58 -13.23 8.41
C VAL A 42 -2.50 -11.71 8.61
N ALA A 43 -3.16 -10.94 7.74
CA ALA A 43 -3.19 -9.48 7.86
C ALA A 43 -3.83 -9.05 9.19
N ASN A 44 -4.94 -9.68 9.55
CA ASN A 44 -5.63 -9.42 10.80
C ASN A 44 -4.74 -9.71 12.02
N ASP A 45 -4.07 -10.87 12.02
CA ASP A 45 -3.14 -11.25 13.10
C ASP A 45 -1.99 -10.25 13.22
N ILE A 46 -1.37 -9.87 12.10
CA ILE A 46 -0.28 -8.88 12.08
C ILE A 46 -0.72 -7.56 12.70
N VAL A 47 -1.89 -7.04 12.29
CA VAL A 47 -2.37 -5.75 12.78
C VAL A 47 -2.74 -5.83 14.26
N GLN A 48 -3.43 -6.89 14.70
CA GLN A 48 -3.76 -7.09 16.10
C GLN A 48 -2.51 -7.16 16.99
N GLU A 49 -1.49 -7.91 16.59
CA GLU A 49 -0.23 -8.01 17.33
C GLU A 49 0.47 -6.65 17.49
N ILE A 50 0.35 -5.75 16.50
CA ILE A 50 0.92 -4.42 16.59
C ILE A 50 0.17 -3.58 17.62
N PHE A 51 -1.16 -3.63 17.64
CA PHE A 51 -1.93 -2.94 18.67
C PHE A 51 -1.66 -3.49 20.08
N ILE A 52 -1.52 -4.81 20.23
CA ILE A 52 -1.15 -5.46 21.51
C ILE A 52 0.25 -4.99 21.94
N SER A 53 1.23 -5.05 21.04
CA SER A 53 2.59 -4.60 21.32
C SER A 53 2.66 -3.12 21.70
N LEU A 54 1.85 -2.28 21.06
CA LEU A 54 1.74 -0.88 21.38
C LEU A 54 1.13 -0.69 22.78
N TYR A 55 0.12 -1.47 23.14
CA TYR A 55 -0.49 -1.44 24.47
C TYR A 55 0.52 -1.80 25.55
N GLU A 56 1.27 -2.88 25.36
CA GLU A 56 2.26 -3.36 26.31
C GLU A 56 3.46 -2.41 26.46
N LYS A 57 3.81 -1.68 25.42
CA LYS A 57 5.03 -0.85 25.35
C LYS A 57 4.74 0.65 25.19
N SER A 58 3.55 1.08 25.53
CA SER A 58 3.14 2.48 25.33
C SER A 58 3.99 3.51 26.08
N GLU A 59 4.64 3.09 27.18
CA GLU A 59 5.51 3.96 27.98
C GLU A 59 6.74 4.49 27.23
N ILE A 60 7.20 3.75 26.21
CA ILE A 60 8.40 4.11 25.43
C ILE A 60 8.07 4.97 24.21
N LEU A 61 6.80 5.28 23.95
CA LEU A 61 6.42 6.14 22.84
C LEU A 61 7.00 7.56 23.05
N ASN A 62 7.72 8.04 22.03
CA ASN A 62 8.22 9.41 22.04
C ASN A 62 7.11 10.39 21.63
N TYR A 63 7.06 11.57 22.24
CA TYR A 63 6.06 12.61 21.94
C TYR A 63 6.19 13.17 20.51
N ASP A 64 7.40 13.19 19.96
CA ASP A 64 7.66 13.66 18.60
C ASP A 64 7.38 12.58 17.54
N LEU A 65 6.88 11.42 17.96
CA LEU A 65 6.61 10.31 17.05
C LEU A 65 5.32 10.55 16.25
N SER A 66 5.39 10.44 14.94
CA SER A 66 4.19 10.28 14.13
C SER A 66 3.61 8.88 14.36
N LEU A 67 2.46 8.80 15.05
CA LEU A 67 1.76 7.53 15.28
C LEU A 67 1.41 6.83 13.97
N LYS A 68 1.00 7.60 12.97
CA LYS A 68 0.72 7.10 11.64
C LYS A 68 1.94 6.38 11.06
N SER A 69 3.08 7.07 10.97
CA SER A 69 4.32 6.50 10.43
C SER A 69 4.79 5.29 11.23
N TYR A 70 4.71 5.35 12.55
CA TYR A 70 5.10 4.24 13.41
C TYR A 70 4.26 2.98 13.16
N LEU A 71 2.93 3.11 13.13
CA LEU A 71 2.01 2.00 12.94
C LEU A 71 2.19 1.35 11.58
N PHE A 72 2.21 2.15 10.51
CA PHE A 72 2.39 1.63 9.16
C PHE A 72 3.76 0.98 8.96
N ASN A 73 4.85 1.58 9.45
CA ASN A 73 6.17 0.95 9.39
C ASN A 73 6.21 -0.37 10.18
N SER A 74 5.52 -0.45 11.32
CA SER A 74 5.43 -1.67 12.10
C SER A 74 4.69 -2.77 11.35
N VAL A 75 3.54 -2.45 10.72
CA VAL A 75 2.78 -3.40 9.88
C VAL A 75 3.63 -3.84 8.69
N ARG A 76 4.25 -2.89 7.97
CA ARG A 76 5.14 -3.17 6.86
C ARG A 76 6.20 -4.19 7.24
N ASN A 77 6.95 -3.90 8.29
CA ASN A 77 8.05 -4.77 8.72
C ASN A 77 7.58 -6.18 9.10
N ARG A 78 6.40 -6.31 9.75
CA ARG A 78 5.85 -7.62 10.08
C ARG A 78 5.36 -8.38 8.84
N CYS A 79 4.73 -7.71 7.90
CA CYS A 79 4.35 -8.30 6.62
C CYS A 79 5.58 -8.86 5.89
N PHE A 80 6.68 -8.10 5.82
CA PHE A 80 7.91 -8.57 5.20
C PHE A 80 8.56 -9.74 5.92
N ASN A 81 8.60 -9.71 7.24
CA ASN A 81 9.10 -10.85 8.00
C ASN A 81 8.29 -12.10 7.70
N TYR A 82 6.96 -11.99 7.68
CA TYR A 82 6.09 -13.10 7.31
C TYR A 82 6.38 -13.66 5.91
N LEU A 83 6.54 -12.78 4.91
CA LEU A 83 6.84 -13.18 3.53
C LEU A 83 8.21 -13.85 3.42
N ARG A 84 9.23 -13.25 4.04
CA ARG A 84 10.60 -13.79 4.08
C ARG A 84 10.66 -15.16 4.75
N ASP A 85 10.00 -15.34 5.89
CA ASP A 85 10.06 -16.58 6.66
C ASP A 85 9.35 -17.75 5.94
N ARG A 86 8.40 -17.42 5.06
CA ARG A 86 7.70 -18.43 4.25
C ARG A 86 8.40 -18.76 2.93
N LYS A 87 9.55 -18.16 2.62
CA LYS A 87 10.28 -18.37 1.36
C LYS A 87 9.34 -18.31 0.13
N VAL A 88 8.54 -17.26 0.09
CA VAL A 88 7.59 -17.07 -1.01
C VAL A 88 8.40 -16.84 -2.29
N GLU A 89 8.45 -17.85 -3.16
CA GLU A 89 9.17 -17.81 -4.45
C GLU A 89 8.45 -16.97 -5.53
N ASP A 90 7.33 -16.34 -5.16
CA ASP A 90 6.59 -15.53 -6.12
C ASP A 90 7.39 -14.26 -6.46
N ARG A 91 7.78 -14.17 -7.74
CA ARG A 91 8.54 -13.04 -8.30
C ARG A 91 7.90 -11.68 -8.00
N ARG A 92 6.56 -11.64 -7.89
CA ARG A 92 5.79 -10.44 -7.56
C ARG A 92 6.03 -9.99 -6.13
N MET A 93 6.03 -10.93 -5.18
CA MET A 93 6.29 -10.67 -3.76
C MET A 93 7.72 -10.18 -3.54
N ASN A 94 8.69 -10.72 -4.28
CA ASN A 94 10.08 -10.29 -4.17
C ASN A 94 10.28 -8.86 -4.71
N LEU A 95 9.67 -8.52 -5.86
CA LEU A 95 9.69 -7.15 -6.40
C LEU A 95 9.01 -6.16 -5.46
N TYR A 96 7.93 -6.59 -4.85
CA TYR A 96 7.21 -5.79 -3.85
C TYR A 96 8.06 -5.56 -2.60
N ALA A 97 8.67 -6.62 -2.07
CA ALA A 97 9.56 -6.55 -0.92
C ALA A 97 10.77 -5.64 -1.20
N GLU A 98 11.37 -5.74 -2.40
CA GLU A 98 12.46 -4.85 -2.82
C GLU A 98 12.03 -3.39 -2.88
N ALA A 99 10.91 -3.08 -3.52
CA ALA A 99 10.39 -1.71 -3.61
C ALA A 99 10.15 -1.09 -2.22
N CYS A 100 9.65 -1.89 -1.28
CA CYS A 100 9.43 -1.43 0.09
C CYS A 100 10.73 -1.25 0.90
N LEU A 101 11.80 -1.99 0.61
CA LEU A 101 13.10 -1.82 1.26
C LEU A 101 13.81 -0.51 0.86
N TRP A 102 13.56 -0.03 -0.36
CA TRP A 102 14.16 1.22 -0.87
C TRP A 102 13.42 2.49 -0.43
N SER A 103 12.26 2.36 0.19
CA SER A 103 11.42 3.49 0.60
C SER A 103 11.62 3.81 2.09
N ASP A 104 12.72 4.49 2.42
CA ASP A 104 12.98 4.96 3.80
C ASP A 104 12.05 6.11 4.25
N ASN A 105 11.38 6.78 3.32
CA ASN A 105 10.48 7.90 3.58
C ASN A 105 9.13 7.69 2.88
N VAL A 106 8.33 6.79 3.41
CA VAL A 106 6.91 6.78 3.04
C VAL A 106 6.19 7.79 3.92
N ASP A 107 6.17 9.04 3.49
CA ASP A 107 5.07 9.92 3.84
C ASP A 107 3.82 9.27 3.26
N TRP A 108 3.04 8.66 4.15
CA TRP A 108 1.78 8.00 3.81
C TRP A 108 0.81 9.07 3.35
N ILE A 109 0.91 9.37 2.07
CA ILE A 109 0.01 10.27 1.37
C ILE A 109 -1.38 9.66 1.47
N GLU A 110 -2.35 10.49 1.73
CA GLU A 110 -3.72 10.03 1.80
C GLU A 110 -4.09 9.32 0.49
N GLU A 111 -4.79 8.19 0.60
CA GLU A 111 -5.14 7.35 -0.57
C GLU A 111 -5.79 8.17 -1.69
N GLU A 112 -6.57 9.19 -1.33
CA GLU A 112 -7.17 10.14 -2.27
C GLU A 112 -6.13 10.99 -3.02
N GLU A 113 -5.05 11.41 -2.37
CA GLU A 113 -3.99 12.18 -3.01
C GLU A 113 -3.20 11.31 -3.99
N VAL A 114 -2.89 10.07 -3.62
CA VAL A 114 -2.25 9.10 -4.52
C VAL A 114 -3.11 8.82 -5.73
N LEU A 115 -4.39 8.54 -5.54
CA LEU A 115 -5.35 8.31 -6.63
C LEU A 115 -5.43 9.52 -7.56
N ARG A 116 -5.51 10.72 -7.01
CA ARG A 116 -5.52 11.95 -7.80
C ARG A 116 -4.24 12.09 -8.62
N LYS A 117 -3.08 11.84 -8.03
CA LYS A 117 -1.79 11.88 -8.72
C LYS A 117 -1.69 10.82 -9.83
N ILE A 118 -2.13 9.61 -9.56
CA ILE A 118 -2.20 8.55 -10.59
C ILE A 118 -3.09 9.00 -11.76
N GLN A 119 -4.25 9.58 -11.47
CA GLN A 119 -5.16 10.08 -12.51
C GLN A 119 -4.54 11.22 -13.34
N GLU A 120 -3.85 12.17 -12.70
CA GLU A 120 -3.12 13.24 -13.37
C GLU A 120 -2.08 12.68 -14.34
N VAL A 121 -1.22 11.76 -13.87
CA VAL A 121 -0.19 11.14 -14.71
C VAL A 121 -0.77 10.24 -15.79
N MET A 122 -1.89 9.57 -15.51
CA MET A 122 -2.62 8.80 -16.52
C MET A 122 -3.03 9.66 -17.73
N LEU A 123 -3.37 10.94 -17.52
CA LEU A 123 -3.71 11.86 -18.61
C LEU A 123 -2.51 12.22 -19.50
N GLU A 124 -1.28 12.13 -18.95
CA GLU A 124 -0.04 12.35 -19.70
C GLU A 124 0.38 11.16 -20.56
N LEU A 125 -0.18 9.96 -20.32
CA LEU A 125 0.15 8.78 -21.09
C LEU A 125 -0.30 8.94 -22.56
N PRO A 126 0.46 8.38 -23.53
CA PRO A 126 0.00 8.24 -24.90
C PRO A 126 -1.38 7.56 -24.95
N GLU A 127 -2.25 8.02 -25.83
CA GLU A 127 -3.67 7.61 -25.88
C GLU A 127 -3.87 6.09 -25.80
N LYS A 128 -3.09 5.33 -26.62
CA LYS A 128 -3.18 3.86 -26.63
C LYS A 128 -2.75 3.22 -25.30
N CYS A 129 -1.69 3.73 -24.67
CA CYS A 129 -1.27 3.26 -23.36
C CYS A 129 -2.30 3.57 -22.29
N ARG A 130 -2.80 4.81 -22.28
CA ARG A 130 -3.81 5.28 -21.33
C ARG A 130 -5.08 4.44 -21.40
N GLU A 131 -5.57 4.15 -22.62
CA GLU A 131 -6.80 3.39 -22.81
C GLU A 131 -6.67 1.93 -22.33
N VAL A 132 -5.54 1.27 -22.59
CA VAL A 132 -5.26 -0.07 -22.09
C VAL A 132 -5.12 -0.05 -20.55
N CYS A 133 -4.34 0.89 -20.00
CA CYS A 133 -4.15 1.01 -18.55
C CYS A 133 -5.46 1.32 -17.83
N ARG A 134 -6.32 2.19 -18.39
CA ARG A 134 -7.62 2.50 -17.82
C ARG A 134 -8.49 1.25 -17.68
N ARG A 135 -8.62 0.45 -18.73
CA ARG A 135 -9.39 -0.79 -18.71
C ARG A 135 -8.81 -1.81 -17.75
N ARG A 136 -7.49 -1.92 -17.73
CA ARG A 136 -6.81 -2.91 -16.87
C ARG A 136 -6.93 -2.58 -15.38
N PHE A 137 -6.63 -1.32 -15.00
CA PHE A 137 -6.45 -0.93 -13.60
C PHE A 137 -7.70 -0.36 -12.95
N PHE A 138 -8.58 0.30 -13.70
CA PHE A 138 -9.78 0.91 -13.15
C PHE A 138 -11.05 0.12 -13.46
N GLU A 139 -11.08 -0.65 -14.56
CA GLU A 139 -12.22 -1.50 -14.91
C GLU A 139 -11.97 -2.99 -14.58
N GLY A 140 -10.76 -3.37 -14.18
CA GLY A 140 -10.40 -4.73 -13.79
C GLY A 140 -10.43 -5.76 -14.93
N LYS A 141 -10.45 -5.31 -16.20
CA LYS A 141 -10.57 -6.19 -17.36
C LYS A 141 -9.33 -7.05 -17.56
N LYS A 142 -9.55 -8.28 -18.10
CA LYS A 142 -8.46 -9.17 -18.53
C LYS A 142 -7.87 -8.71 -19.85
N PHE A 143 -6.64 -9.12 -20.15
CA PHE A 143 -5.97 -8.74 -21.41
C PHE A 143 -6.71 -9.25 -22.66
N GLU A 144 -7.36 -10.41 -22.58
CA GLU A 144 -8.20 -10.95 -23.65
C GLU A 144 -9.36 -9.99 -23.97
N GLU A 145 -10.10 -9.53 -22.95
CA GLU A 145 -11.22 -8.60 -23.10
C GLU A 145 -10.77 -7.23 -23.64
N ILE A 146 -9.63 -6.74 -23.16
CA ILE A 146 -9.03 -5.49 -23.63
C ILE A 146 -8.62 -5.60 -25.10
N ALA A 147 -8.04 -6.74 -25.48
CA ALA A 147 -7.58 -7.02 -26.83
C ALA A 147 -8.76 -7.01 -27.82
N GLU A 148 -9.86 -7.67 -27.47
CA GLU A 148 -11.10 -7.70 -28.26
C GLU A 148 -11.71 -6.30 -28.41
N GLU A 149 -11.84 -5.55 -27.33
CA GLU A 149 -12.50 -4.22 -27.34
C GLU A 149 -11.70 -3.15 -28.09
N LEU A 150 -10.38 -3.25 -28.11
CA LEU A 150 -9.49 -2.28 -28.76
C LEU A 150 -8.99 -2.74 -30.13
N ASP A 151 -9.42 -3.91 -30.60
CA ASP A 151 -8.97 -4.53 -31.85
C ASP A 151 -7.42 -4.61 -31.94
N ILE A 152 -6.80 -5.13 -30.87
CA ILE A 152 -5.35 -5.34 -30.76
C ILE A 152 -5.06 -6.75 -30.28
N SER A 153 -3.80 -7.21 -30.39
CA SER A 153 -3.40 -8.48 -29.77
C SER A 153 -3.25 -8.36 -28.27
N GLU A 154 -3.44 -9.47 -27.53
CA GLU A 154 -3.12 -9.53 -26.10
C GLU A 154 -1.67 -9.11 -25.80
N SER A 155 -0.73 -9.53 -26.63
CA SER A 155 0.67 -9.16 -26.49
C SER A 155 0.86 -7.64 -26.62
N THR A 156 0.11 -6.99 -27.51
CA THR A 156 0.09 -5.53 -27.64
C THR A 156 -0.49 -4.87 -26.39
N ALA A 157 -1.58 -5.41 -25.85
CA ALA A 157 -2.17 -4.90 -24.62
C ALA A 157 -1.19 -4.99 -23.44
N ARG A 158 -0.48 -6.10 -23.28
CA ARG A 158 0.57 -6.27 -22.26
C ARG A 158 1.70 -5.25 -22.42
N VAL A 159 2.23 -5.10 -23.63
CA VAL A 159 3.29 -4.10 -23.90
C VAL A 159 2.84 -2.67 -23.62
N GLN A 160 1.60 -2.32 -23.96
CA GLN A 160 1.07 -0.99 -23.64
C GLN A 160 0.90 -0.78 -22.13
N THR A 161 0.50 -1.83 -21.40
CA THR A 161 0.42 -1.80 -19.93
C THR A 161 1.81 -1.60 -19.32
N ASP A 162 2.82 -2.37 -19.75
CA ASP A 162 4.19 -2.26 -19.25
C ASP A 162 4.78 -0.86 -19.48
N ARG A 163 4.56 -0.30 -20.67
CA ARG A 163 4.96 1.08 -20.98
C ARG A 163 4.26 2.11 -20.10
N GLY A 164 2.96 1.96 -19.91
CA GLY A 164 2.18 2.83 -19.02
C GLY A 164 2.68 2.76 -17.58
N MET A 165 2.96 1.55 -17.08
CA MET A 165 3.50 1.34 -15.74
C MET A 165 4.89 1.96 -15.56
N GLU A 166 5.76 1.83 -16.56
CA GLU A 166 7.08 2.44 -16.53
C GLU A 166 7.00 3.96 -16.44
N MET A 167 6.13 4.59 -17.23
CA MET A 167 5.92 6.04 -17.17
C MET A 167 5.31 6.48 -15.83
N LEU A 168 4.34 5.72 -15.30
CA LEU A 168 3.75 5.98 -13.99
C LEU A 168 4.82 5.92 -12.88
N ARG A 169 5.67 4.91 -12.87
CA ARG A 169 6.79 4.80 -11.90
C ARG A 169 7.74 5.98 -11.98
N GLN A 170 8.14 6.38 -13.19
CA GLN A 170 9.05 7.51 -13.37
C GLN A 170 8.45 8.85 -12.90
N ARG A 171 7.15 9.08 -13.17
CA ARG A 171 6.47 10.31 -12.80
C ARG A 171 6.02 10.37 -11.34
N LEU A 172 5.81 9.21 -10.75
CA LEU A 172 5.34 9.05 -9.38
C LEU A 172 6.43 8.48 -8.46
N ALA A 173 7.71 8.75 -8.78
CA ALA A 173 8.85 8.22 -8.01
C ALA A 173 8.79 8.60 -6.52
N GLU A 174 8.22 9.76 -6.18
CA GLU A 174 7.99 10.20 -4.79
C GLU A 174 6.93 9.35 -4.07
N TYR A 175 6.06 8.67 -4.84
CA TYR A 175 4.93 7.87 -4.37
C TYR A 175 5.11 6.37 -4.68
N ASP A 176 6.33 5.94 -4.98
CA ASP A 176 6.67 4.65 -5.60
C ASP A 176 5.96 3.46 -4.91
N LEU A 177 5.99 3.42 -3.58
CA LEU A 177 5.32 2.36 -2.82
C LEU A 177 3.78 2.39 -2.98
N ALA A 178 3.18 3.56 -2.90
CA ALA A 178 1.73 3.70 -2.99
C ALA A 178 1.24 3.35 -4.40
N VAL A 179 2.02 3.70 -5.44
CA VAL A 179 1.76 3.32 -6.83
C VAL A 179 1.86 1.81 -7.01
N ILE A 180 2.90 1.18 -6.47
CA ILE A 180 3.06 -0.28 -6.52
C ILE A 180 1.88 -0.95 -5.82
N LEU A 181 1.48 -0.50 -4.64
CA LEU A 181 0.33 -1.02 -3.90
C LEU A 181 -0.97 -0.90 -4.67
N PHE A 182 -1.19 0.22 -5.35
CA PHE A 182 -2.38 0.44 -6.14
C PHE A 182 -2.49 -0.55 -7.32
N PHE A 183 -1.36 -0.84 -7.99
CA PHE A 183 -1.36 -1.68 -9.17
C PHE A 183 -1.11 -3.18 -8.89
N THR A 184 -0.69 -3.57 -7.69
CA THR A 184 -0.42 -4.98 -7.33
C THR A 184 -1.58 -5.95 -7.63
N PRO A 185 -2.87 -5.62 -7.39
CA PRO A 185 -3.97 -6.53 -7.70
C PRO A 185 -4.11 -6.87 -9.19
N PHE A 186 -3.48 -6.10 -10.06
CA PHE A 186 -3.63 -6.21 -11.53
C PHE A 186 -2.40 -6.77 -12.24
N LEU A 187 -1.27 -6.92 -11.52
CA LEU A 187 -0.03 -7.52 -12.01
C LEU A 187 -0.04 -9.04 -11.87
#